data_a58bdfe3128525d28e84356b5d738603
#
_entry.id   a58bdfe3128525d28e84356b5d738603
#
_cell.length_a   1.000
_cell.length_b   1.000
_cell.length_c   1.000
_cell.angle_alpha   90.00
_cell.angle_beta   90.00
_cell.angle_gamma   90.00
#
_symmetry.space_group_name_H-M   'P 1'
#
loop_
_entity.id
_entity.type
_entity.pdbx_description
1 polymer ?
#
loop_
_entity_poly.entity_id
_entity_poly.type
_entity_poly.pdbx_seq_one_letter_code
_entity_poly.pdbx_strand_id
1 'polypeptide(L)'
;MKRSVLMKLTACCMTGAMVLGSTGVVTMASGLDSALAGMGAEIADSQQQKEVVKVAPTGYDTVAIAQVDEYVNIRDAASTEGNVVGKLYNNCKAEILGKTDDGWYLIQSGEVTGYVSSDYFVTGSQAEALAQEVGTDMATVKDGTETLMVRSSADSNSEAISMVGDSEKLRVLEDDGDWVKVAVDDDVEGYVSKEYVDCDTEFVEAESVEQAEARKAAVQEALDKATQMQEAAYAAMNAADGNEAAYAADQANAALAEAKMLASEQEYDYEIQDLTDQIAYVAQDTSVASVWAQEAQAEEERIAAEKAAQEAAEAQAAAEAQAA
;
A
#
# COMPACT_ATOMS: atom_id res chain seq x y z
N MET A 1 -7.24 -23.92 21.97
CA MET A 1 -7.53 -23.72 20.55
C MET A 1 -8.04 -22.29 20.38
N LYS A 2 -7.15 -21.36 20.19
CA LYS A 2 -7.49 -19.94 19.91
C LYS A 2 -7.52 -19.79 18.39
N ARG A 3 -8.70 -19.57 17.83
CA ARG A 3 -8.82 -19.16 16.41
C ARG A 3 -8.39 -17.70 16.31
N SER A 4 -7.21 -17.47 15.80
CA SER A 4 -6.78 -16.16 15.33
C SER A 4 -7.64 -15.83 14.11
N VAL A 5 -8.48 -14.80 14.23
CA VAL A 5 -9.18 -14.21 13.10
C VAL A 5 -8.17 -13.25 12.46
N LEU A 6 -7.46 -13.75 11.46
CA LEU A 6 -6.60 -12.93 10.61
C LEU A 6 -7.51 -12.05 9.77
N MET A 7 -7.62 -10.77 10.09
CA MET A 7 -8.22 -9.79 9.21
C MET A 7 -7.32 -9.67 7.99
N LYS A 8 -7.80 -10.17 6.87
CA LYS A 8 -7.23 -9.87 5.56
C LYS A 8 -7.45 -8.37 5.29
N LEU A 9 -6.43 -7.57 5.49
CA LEU A 9 -6.37 -6.24 4.89
C LEU A 9 -6.09 -6.44 3.40
N THR A 10 -7.15 -6.56 2.63
CA THR A 10 -7.09 -6.38 1.20
C THR A 10 -6.81 -4.89 0.99
N ALA A 11 -5.67 -4.56 0.42
CA ALA A 11 -5.42 -3.25 -0.13
C ALA A 11 -6.51 -2.98 -1.16
N CYS A 12 -7.51 -2.20 -0.76
CA CYS A 12 -8.60 -1.80 -1.62
C CYS A 12 -8.08 -0.64 -2.46
N CYS A 13 -7.58 -0.94 -3.65
CA CYS A 13 -7.54 0.05 -4.72
C CYS A 13 -8.97 0.52 -4.91
N MET A 14 -9.32 1.69 -4.38
CA MET A 14 -10.58 2.34 -4.69
C MET A 14 -10.53 2.83 -6.14
N THR A 15 -10.86 1.95 -7.06
CA THR A 15 -11.33 2.36 -8.38
C THR A 15 -12.73 2.96 -8.19
N GLY A 16 -12.79 4.27 -8.07
CA GLY A 16 -14.03 5.03 -8.15
C GLY A 16 -14.59 4.95 -9.56
N ALA A 17 -15.34 3.90 -9.87
CA ALA A 17 -16.09 3.81 -11.10
C ALA A 17 -17.32 4.72 -11.00
N MET A 18 -17.24 5.93 -11.53
CA MET A 18 -18.44 6.68 -11.93
C MET A 18 -18.95 6.11 -13.24
N VAL A 19 -20.00 5.31 -13.14
CA VAL A 19 -20.81 4.90 -14.27
C VAL A 19 -21.62 6.09 -14.77
N LEU A 20 -21.25 6.61 -15.94
CA LEU A 20 -22.21 7.28 -16.83
C LEU A 20 -22.14 6.57 -18.18
N GLY A 21 -23.24 5.89 -18.47
CA GLY A 21 -23.39 5.12 -19.68
C GLY A 21 -23.42 5.98 -20.94
N SER A 22 -22.76 5.49 -21.96
CA SER A 22 -23.30 5.48 -23.34
C SER A 22 -22.49 4.53 -24.21
N THR A 23 -23.21 3.73 -24.97
CA THR A 23 -22.75 2.71 -25.89
C THR A 23 -21.92 3.30 -27.04
N GLY A 24 -20.70 2.78 -27.23
CA GLY A 24 -19.93 3.05 -28.43
C GLY A 24 -18.71 2.14 -28.51
N VAL A 25 -18.76 1.17 -29.40
CA VAL A 25 -17.63 0.31 -29.75
C VAL A 25 -16.56 1.19 -30.39
N VAL A 26 -15.40 1.31 -29.75
CA VAL A 26 -14.22 1.94 -30.35
C VAL A 26 -13.08 0.93 -30.38
N THR A 27 -12.65 0.64 -31.60
CA THR A 27 -11.54 -0.23 -31.93
C THR A 27 -10.21 0.30 -31.37
N MET A 28 -9.46 -0.56 -30.72
CA MET A 28 -8.18 -0.33 -30.01
C MET A 28 -7.01 0.00 -30.96
N ALA A 29 -7.06 1.10 -31.67
CA ALA A 29 -5.91 1.57 -32.48
C ALA A 29 -5.67 3.08 -32.44
N SER A 30 -6.40 3.86 -31.64
CA SER A 30 -6.35 5.33 -31.69
C SER A 30 -6.27 6.02 -30.31
N GLY A 31 -5.95 5.30 -29.23
CA GLY A 31 -5.95 5.85 -27.89
C GLY A 31 -4.92 6.96 -27.65
N LEU A 32 -3.76 6.85 -28.27
CA LEU A 32 -2.67 7.85 -28.15
C LEU A 32 -3.01 9.19 -28.84
N ASP A 33 -3.68 9.14 -29.99
CA ASP A 33 -4.06 10.37 -30.69
C ASP A 33 -5.20 11.14 -30.00
N SER A 34 -6.07 10.43 -29.27
CA SER A 34 -7.16 11.08 -28.52
C SER A 34 -6.71 11.69 -27.21
N ALA A 35 -5.75 11.07 -26.52
CA ALA A 35 -5.18 11.62 -25.29
C ALA A 35 -4.37 12.90 -25.56
N LEU A 36 -3.56 12.90 -26.61
CA LEU A 36 -2.82 14.10 -27.03
C LEU A 36 -3.72 15.21 -27.61
N ALA A 37 -4.83 14.84 -28.28
CA ALA A 37 -5.77 15.82 -28.81
C ALA A 37 -6.64 16.46 -27.72
N GLY A 38 -6.97 15.72 -26.66
CA GLY A 38 -7.70 16.25 -25.50
C GLY A 38 -6.86 17.22 -24.67
N MET A 39 -5.62 16.85 -24.41
CA MET A 39 -4.69 17.71 -23.66
C MET A 39 -4.24 18.94 -24.46
N GLY A 40 -4.10 18.83 -25.78
CA GLY A 40 -3.77 19.97 -26.63
C GLY A 40 -4.86 21.07 -26.66
N ALA A 41 -6.10 20.75 -26.31
CA ALA A 41 -7.18 21.72 -26.27
C ALA A 41 -7.31 22.47 -24.93
N GLU A 42 -6.91 21.84 -23.81
CA GLU A 42 -6.94 22.47 -22.48
C GLU A 42 -5.65 23.24 -22.15
N ILE A 43 -4.51 22.77 -22.65
CA ILE A 43 -3.21 23.45 -22.46
C ILE A 43 -3.08 24.68 -23.37
N ALA A 44 -3.92 24.83 -24.41
CA ALA A 44 -3.84 25.89 -25.41
C ALA A 44 -4.11 27.32 -24.88
N ASP A 45 -4.54 27.48 -23.64
CA ASP A 45 -4.93 28.82 -23.11
C ASP A 45 -3.87 29.50 -22.23
N SER A 46 -2.68 28.93 -22.04
CA SER A 46 -1.64 29.62 -21.29
C SER A 46 -0.23 29.38 -21.85
N GLN A 47 0.25 30.37 -22.63
CA GLN A 47 1.66 30.67 -22.92
C GLN A 47 2.47 29.67 -23.77
N GLN A 48 2.77 30.09 -25.02
CA GLN A 48 3.82 29.55 -25.89
C GLN A 48 4.02 28.02 -25.83
N GLN A 49 3.21 27.31 -26.62
CA GLN A 49 3.38 25.88 -26.84
C GLN A 49 4.77 25.60 -27.38
N LYS A 50 5.61 24.99 -26.58
CA LYS A 50 6.83 24.36 -27.05
C LYS A 50 6.42 23.13 -27.88
N GLU A 51 7.00 22.97 -29.06
CA GLU A 51 6.70 21.84 -29.94
C GLU A 51 7.14 20.55 -29.27
N VAL A 52 6.21 19.64 -29.05
CA VAL A 52 6.47 18.30 -28.47
C VAL A 52 6.67 17.32 -29.62
N VAL A 53 7.89 16.82 -29.75
CA VAL A 53 8.19 15.77 -30.73
C VAL A 53 7.75 14.42 -30.15
N LYS A 54 6.79 13.77 -30.79
CA LYS A 54 6.33 12.42 -30.43
C LYS A 54 7.47 11.41 -30.56
N VAL A 55 7.67 10.59 -29.54
CA VAL A 55 8.62 9.47 -29.56
C VAL A 55 7.87 8.23 -30.02
N ALA A 56 8.37 7.55 -31.05
CA ALA A 56 7.80 6.28 -31.49
C ALA A 56 8.17 5.18 -30.47
N PRO A 57 7.23 4.33 -30.03
CA PRO A 57 7.49 3.30 -29.04
C PRO A 57 8.42 2.22 -29.62
N THR A 58 9.63 2.11 -29.09
CA THR A 58 10.58 1.04 -29.37
C THR A 58 11.28 0.63 -28.07
N GLY A 59 10.72 -0.35 -27.37
CA GLY A 59 11.33 -0.92 -26.17
C GLY A 59 11.58 0.12 -25.06
N TYR A 60 12.73 0.02 -24.41
CA TYR A 60 13.12 0.94 -23.32
C TYR A 60 13.49 2.37 -23.78
N ASP A 61 13.45 2.69 -25.07
CA ASP A 61 13.70 4.05 -25.57
C ASP A 61 12.59 5.04 -25.17
N THR A 62 11.39 4.52 -24.87
CA THR A 62 10.25 5.29 -24.37
C THR A 62 10.04 5.16 -22.86
N VAL A 63 10.82 4.32 -22.20
CA VAL A 63 10.77 4.14 -20.74
C VAL A 63 11.80 5.03 -20.09
N ALA A 64 11.39 5.76 -19.05
CA ALA A 64 12.25 6.55 -18.19
C ALA A 64 12.08 6.06 -16.75
N ILE A 65 13.19 5.94 -16.02
CA ILE A 65 13.18 5.68 -14.58
C ILE A 65 13.78 6.88 -13.89
N ALA A 66 13.05 7.42 -12.91
CA ALA A 66 13.47 8.59 -12.17
C ALA A 66 14.69 8.30 -11.30
N GLN A 67 15.67 9.20 -11.35
CA GLN A 67 16.86 9.17 -10.50
C GLN A 67 16.96 10.52 -9.79
N VAL A 68 16.39 10.56 -8.60
CA VAL A 68 16.26 11.76 -7.76
C VAL A 68 16.58 11.38 -6.33
N ASP A 69 16.98 12.36 -5.50
CA ASP A 69 17.26 12.08 -4.09
C ASP A 69 15.96 11.79 -3.31
N GLU A 70 14.86 12.46 -3.68
CA GLU A 70 13.55 12.32 -3.03
C GLU A 70 12.45 12.20 -4.09
N TYR A 71 12.02 13.32 -4.66
CA TYR A 71 11.04 13.37 -5.74
C TYR A 71 11.29 14.54 -6.69
N VAL A 72 10.67 14.48 -7.86
CA VAL A 72 10.55 15.58 -8.79
C VAL A 72 9.09 15.87 -9.09
N ASN A 73 8.76 17.15 -9.24
CA ASN A 73 7.41 17.57 -9.58
C ASN A 73 7.11 17.34 -11.05
N ILE A 74 5.96 16.70 -11.31
CA ILE A 74 5.33 16.64 -12.64
C ILE A 74 4.47 17.90 -12.79
N ARG A 75 4.59 18.59 -13.95
CA ARG A 75 3.94 19.88 -14.17
C ARG A 75 3.02 19.88 -15.38
N ASP A 76 2.03 20.75 -15.40
CA ASP A 76 1.11 20.93 -16.51
C ASP A 76 1.75 21.62 -17.75
N ALA A 77 2.94 22.20 -17.58
CA ALA A 77 3.69 22.86 -18.65
C ALA A 77 5.18 22.53 -18.59
N ALA A 78 5.88 22.56 -19.72
CA ALA A 78 7.33 22.36 -19.86
C ALA A 78 8.10 23.56 -19.30
N SER A 79 7.89 23.89 -18.05
CA SER A 79 8.45 25.06 -17.35
C SER A 79 8.43 24.85 -15.84
N THR A 80 9.39 25.43 -15.14
CA THR A 80 9.40 25.47 -13.66
C THR A 80 8.27 26.32 -13.08
N GLU A 81 7.62 27.16 -13.90
CA GLU A 81 6.47 27.98 -13.51
C GLU A 81 5.12 27.26 -13.67
N GLY A 82 5.10 26.08 -14.33
CA GLY A 82 3.90 25.27 -14.50
C GLY A 82 3.36 24.77 -13.15
N ASN A 83 2.04 24.56 -13.05
CA ASN A 83 1.44 24.01 -11.84
C ASN A 83 1.88 22.56 -11.64
N VAL A 84 2.04 22.16 -10.39
CA VAL A 84 2.35 20.77 -10.04
C VAL A 84 1.07 19.95 -10.17
N VAL A 85 1.12 18.85 -10.92
CA VAL A 85 0.02 17.91 -11.13
C VAL A 85 0.28 16.55 -10.45
N GLY A 86 1.54 16.28 -10.07
CA GLY A 86 1.93 15.08 -9.36
C GLY A 86 3.40 15.11 -8.95
N LYS A 87 3.79 14.05 -8.24
CA LYS A 87 5.17 13.80 -7.79
C LYS A 87 5.65 12.47 -8.36
N LEU A 88 6.91 12.44 -8.79
CA LEU A 88 7.60 11.24 -9.24
C LEU A 88 8.77 10.98 -8.30
N TYR A 89 8.70 9.91 -7.55
CA TYR A 89 9.72 9.57 -6.56
C TYR A 89 10.90 8.83 -7.21
N ASN A 90 11.96 8.62 -6.44
CA ASN A 90 13.11 7.87 -6.93
C ASN A 90 12.70 6.45 -7.36
N ASN A 91 13.29 5.98 -8.44
CA ASN A 91 13.02 4.69 -9.07
C ASN A 91 11.60 4.49 -9.65
N CYS A 92 10.75 5.53 -9.63
CA CYS A 92 9.47 5.46 -10.34
C CYS A 92 9.66 5.37 -11.84
N LYS A 93 8.84 4.52 -12.47
CA LYS A 93 8.77 4.37 -13.92
C LYS A 93 7.83 5.39 -14.54
N ALA A 94 8.23 5.95 -15.66
CA ALA A 94 7.39 6.77 -16.52
C ALA A 94 7.55 6.36 -17.99
N GLU A 95 6.49 6.53 -18.77
CA GLU A 95 6.51 6.41 -20.21
C GLU A 95 6.71 7.79 -20.85
N ILE A 96 7.68 7.92 -21.76
CA ILE A 96 7.94 9.16 -22.48
C ILE A 96 7.00 9.25 -23.66
N LEU A 97 6.03 10.15 -23.59
CA LEU A 97 5.09 10.45 -24.67
C LEU A 97 5.66 11.42 -25.71
N GLY A 98 6.58 12.28 -25.26
CA GLY A 98 7.22 13.26 -26.12
C GLY A 98 8.37 14.00 -25.47
N LYS A 99 9.14 14.72 -26.29
CA LYS A 99 10.30 15.50 -25.88
C LYS A 99 10.19 16.92 -26.43
N THR A 100 10.62 17.91 -25.66
CA THR A 100 10.76 19.29 -26.12
C THR A 100 12.22 19.62 -26.41
N ASP A 101 12.47 20.61 -27.26
CA ASP A 101 13.84 21.01 -27.66
C ASP A 101 14.69 21.53 -26.50
N ASP A 102 14.07 21.98 -25.42
CA ASP A 102 14.71 22.55 -24.23
C ASP A 102 14.82 21.57 -23.05
N GLY A 103 14.72 20.25 -23.32
CA GLY A 103 15.06 19.22 -22.36
C GLY A 103 13.95 18.84 -21.40
N TRP A 104 12.67 19.03 -21.76
CA TRP A 104 11.56 18.50 -21.01
C TRP A 104 11.00 17.23 -21.68
N TYR A 105 10.57 16.28 -20.88
CA TYR A 105 9.78 15.16 -21.34
C TYR A 105 8.31 15.36 -20.95
N LEU A 106 7.41 15.12 -21.90
CA LEU A 106 6.02 14.82 -21.60
C LEU A 106 5.97 13.33 -21.24
N ILE A 107 5.56 13.03 -20.04
CA ILE A 107 5.53 11.66 -19.51
C ILE A 107 4.13 11.26 -19.09
N GLN A 108 3.91 9.95 -18.99
CA GLN A 108 2.82 9.32 -18.27
C GLN A 108 3.42 8.35 -17.24
N SER A 109 2.98 8.42 -15.99
CA SER A 109 3.31 7.47 -14.93
C SER A 109 2.05 7.21 -14.12
N GLY A 110 1.53 5.99 -14.20
CA GLY A 110 0.20 5.68 -13.69
C GLY A 110 -0.88 6.56 -14.31
N GLU A 111 -1.65 7.21 -13.47
CA GLU A 111 -2.72 8.12 -13.90
C GLU A 111 -2.22 9.56 -14.15
N VAL A 112 -0.97 9.87 -13.81
CA VAL A 112 -0.42 11.22 -13.92
C VAL A 112 0.25 11.42 -15.26
N THR A 113 -0.15 12.47 -15.97
CA THR A 113 0.48 12.91 -17.23
C THR A 113 0.92 14.37 -17.08
N GLY A 114 2.16 14.66 -17.50
CA GLY A 114 2.70 16.03 -17.44
C GLY A 114 4.16 16.11 -17.82
N TYR A 115 4.77 17.25 -17.56
CA TYR A 115 6.13 17.57 -17.97
C TYR A 115 7.10 17.47 -16.79
N VAL A 116 8.26 16.86 -17.07
CA VAL A 116 9.40 16.77 -16.14
C VAL A 116 10.68 17.04 -16.90
N SER A 117 11.70 17.66 -16.27
CA SER A 117 13.01 17.81 -16.88
C SER A 117 13.65 16.45 -17.13
N SER A 118 14.22 16.28 -18.33
CA SER A 118 14.93 15.05 -18.73
C SER A 118 16.14 14.73 -17.85
N ASP A 119 16.68 15.73 -17.11
CA ASP A 119 17.86 15.57 -16.26
C ASP A 119 17.62 14.63 -15.08
N TYR A 120 16.37 14.37 -14.75
CA TYR A 120 15.97 13.50 -13.64
C TYR A 120 15.75 12.05 -14.03
N PHE A 121 16.06 11.67 -15.28
CA PHE A 121 15.76 10.34 -15.77
C PHE A 121 16.97 9.62 -16.37
N VAL A 122 16.97 8.31 -16.21
CA VAL A 122 17.71 7.40 -17.07
C VAL A 122 16.76 6.77 -18.08
N THR A 123 17.27 6.53 -19.31
CA THR A 123 16.48 5.99 -20.43
C THR A 123 17.30 4.95 -21.19
N GLY A 124 16.68 4.21 -22.13
CA GLY A 124 17.36 3.22 -22.96
C GLY A 124 17.98 2.09 -22.15
N SER A 125 19.20 1.67 -22.50
CA SER A 125 19.87 0.53 -21.84
C SER A 125 20.18 0.75 -20.35
N GLN A 126 20.29 2.00 -19.90
CA GLN A 126 20.45 2.30 -18.48
C GLN A 126 19.13 2.10 -17.72
N ALA A 127 18.00 2.52 -18.31
CA ALA A 127 16.69 2.26 -17.74
C ALA A 127 16.38 0.74 -17.73
N GLU A 128 16.78 0.01 -18.77
CA GLU A 128 16.62 -1.45 -18.83
C GLU A 128 17.37 -2.17 -17.71
N ALA A 129 18.64 -1.79 -17.47
CA ALA A 129 19.43 -2.35 -16.38
C ALA A 129 18.84 -2.01 -15.00
N LEU A 130 18.44 -0.76 -14.80
CA LEU A 130 17.85 -0.31 -13.55
C LEU A 130 16.47 -0.94 -13.31
N ALA A 131 15.67 -1.15 -14.36
CA ALA A 131 14.36 -1.80 -14.28
C ALA A 131 14.43 -3.21 -13.66
N GLN A 132 15.52 -3.94 -13.92
CA GLN A 132 15.76 -5.27 -13.33
C GLN A 132 16.06 -5.21 -11.83
N GLU A 133 16.54 -4.07 -11.33
CA GLU A 133 16.85 -3.91 -9.91
C GLU A 133 15.66 -3.36 -9.10
N VAL A 134 14.89 -2.44 -9.72
CA VAL A 134 13.84 -1.70 -9.01
C VAL A 134 12.42 -2.19 -9.30
N GLY A 135 12.26 -3.01 -10.34
CA GLY A 135 11.00 -3.64 -10.67
C GLY A 135 10.66 -4.76 -9.70
N THR A 136 9.39 -4.97 -9.49
CA THR A 136 8.88 -6.11 -8.72
C THR A 136 8.17 -7.07 -9.67
N ASP A 137 8.69 -8.28 -9.78
CA ASP A 137 8.03 -9.30 -10.59
C ASP A 137 6.77 -9.81 -9.90
N MET A 138 5.66 -9.72 -10.58
CA MET A 138 4.33 -10.08 -10.09
C MET A 138 3.72 -11.16 -10.97
N ALA A 139 2.97 -12.06 -10.36
CA ALA A 139 2.14 -13.06 -11.03
C ALA A 139 0.68 -12.77 -10.69
N THR A 140 -0.10 -12.37 -11.68
CA THR A 140 -1.54 -12.12 -11.52
C THR A 140 -2.33 -13.35 -11.95
N VAL A 141 -3.21 -13.85 -11.09
CA VAL A 141 -4.07 -14.99 -11.42
C VAL A 141 -5.02 -14.59 -12.55
N LYS A 142 -5.04 -15.39 -13.62
CA LYS A 142 -5.84 -15.12 -14.82
C LYS A 142 -7.33 -15.10 -14.51
N ASP A 143 -8.03 -14.17 -15.16
CA ASP A 143 -9.49 -14.04 -15.09
C ASP A 143 -10.18 -15.38 -15.39
N GLY A 144 -11.17 -15.71 -14.56
CA GLY A 144 -11.93 -16.96 -14.68
C GLY A 144 -11.30 -18.17 -13.97
N THR A 145 -10.18 -17.98 -13.28
CA THR A 145 -9.59 -18.98 -12.39
C THR A 145 -10.19 -18.82 -11.00
N GLU A 146 -11.31 -19.49 -10.71
CA GLU A 146 -12.00 -19.32 -9.42
C GLU A 146 -11.10 -19.62 -8.22
N THR A 147 -10.18 -20.57 -8.37
CA THR A 147 -9.22 -20.94 -7.31
C THR A 147 -7.97 -21.55 -7.91
N LEU A 148 -6.81 -20.99 -7.60
CA LEU A 148 -5.50 -21.53 -7.94
C LEU A 148 -4.83 -22.09 -6.69
N MET A 149 -4.37 -23.35 -6.76
CA MET A 149 -3.65 -23.99 -5.67
C MET A 149 -2.20 -23.50 -5.64
N VAL A 150 -1.75 -23.02 -4.49
CA VAL A 150 -0.34 -22.80 -4.19
C VAL A 150 0.25 -24.06 -3.60
N ARG A 151 1.32 -24.56 -4.18
CA ARG A 151 1.88 -25.87 -3.89
C ARG A 151 3.24 -25.81 -3.21
N SER A 152 3.59 -26.84 -2.48
CA SER A 152 4.88 -26.93 -1.77
C SER A 152 6.10 -27.11 -2.68
N SER A 153 5.91 -27.52 -3.94
CA SER A 153 6.95 -27.64 -4.96
C SER A 153 6.37 -27.48 -6.37
N ALA A 154 7.24 -27.28 -7.36
CA ALA A 154 6.92 -27.14 -8.79
C ALA A 154 6.40 -28.46 -9.42
N ASP A 155 5.39 -29.09 -8.83
CA ASP A 155 4.77 -30.35 -9.26
C ASP A 155 3.27 -30.34 -8.94
N SER A 156 2.45 -30.67 -9.94
CA SER A 156 1.00 -30.75 -9.82
C SER A 156 0.50 -31.81 -8.81
N ASN A 157 1.34 -32.77 -8.43
CA ASN A 157 1.04 -33.78 -7.43
C ASN A 157 1.53 -33.42 -6.02
N SER A 158 2.26 -32.32 -5.87
CA SER A 158 2.73 -31.87 -4.56
C SER A 158 1.58 -31.33 -3.70
N GLU A 159 1.82 -31.24 -2.40
CA GLU A 159 0.83 -30.78 -1.43
C GLU A 159 0.40 -29.33 -1.74
N ALA A 160 -0.89 -29.07 -1.69
CA ALA A 160 -1.44 -27.73 -1.75
C ALA A 160 -1.35 -27.08 -0.35
N ILE A 161 -0.56 -26.03 -0.23
CA ILE A 161 -0.29 -25.33 1.04
C ILE A 161 -1.15 -24.08 1.24
N SER A 162 -1.64 -23.50 0.14
CA SER A 162 -2.55 -22.34 0.14
C SER A 162 -3.41 -22.34 -1.13
N MET A 163 -4.35 -21.40 -1.19
CA MET A 163 -5.22 -21.16 -2.34
C MET A 163 -5.36 -19.65 -2.54
N VAL A 164 -5.32 -19.22 -3.80
CA VAL A 164 -5.48 -17.82 -4.22
C VAL A 164 -6.63 -17.70 -5.22
N GLY A 165 -7.28 -16.55 -5.22
CA GLY A 165 -8.45 -16.29 -6.04
C GLY A 165 -8.13 -15.65 -7.38
N ASP A 166 -9.21 -15.45 -8.16
CA ASP A 166 -9.20 -14.72 -9.43
C ASP A 166 -8.64 -13.29 -9.27
N SER A 167 -7.81 -12.87 -10.22
CA SER A 167 -7.18 -11.54 -10.27
C SER A 167 -6.27 -11.20 -9.07
N GLU A 168 -5.97 -12.18 -8.21
CA GLU A 168 -5.04 -11.97 -7.09
C GLU A 168 -3.62 -11.82 -7.60
N LYS A 169 -2.89 -10.83 -7.06
CA LYS A 169 -1.51 -10.53 -7.41
C LYS A 169 -0.57 -11.12 -6.38
N LEU A 170 0.42 -11.84 -6.84
CA LEU A 170 1.41 -12.55 -6.04
C LEU A 170 2.80 -12.08 -6.43
N ARG A 171 3.63 -11.76 -5.45
CA ARG A 171 5.04 -11.41 -5.73
C ARG A 171 5.80 -12.66 -6.14
N VAL A 172 6.46 -12.62 -7.30
CA VAL A 172 7.32 -13.68 -7.79
C VAL A 172 8.66 -13.63 -7.05
N LEU A 173 9.09 -14.77 -6.52
CA LEU A 173 10.38 -14.95 -5.85
C LEU A 173 11.39 -15.65 -6.76
N GLU A 174 10.93 -16.57 -7.61
CA GLU A 174 11.75 -17.36 -8.50
C GLU A 174 10.94 -17.82 -9.70
N ASP A 175 11.54 -17.81 -10.88
CA ASP A 175 10.96 -18.31 -12.12
C ASP A 175 11.59 -19.70 -12.44
N ASP A 176 10.82 -20.75 -12.32
CA ASP A 176 11.24 -22.15 -12.55
C ASP A 176 10.57 -22.75 -13.81
N GLY A 177 10.56 -21.98 -14.89
CA GLY A 177 10.07 -22.40 -16.21
C GLY A 177 8.54 -22.45 -16.29
N ASP A 178 7.94 -23.63 -16.14
CA ASP A 178 6.47 -23.82 -16.17
C ASP A 178 5.79 -23.45 -14.85
N TRP A 179 6.58 -23.19 -13.82
CA TRP A 179 6.14 -22.81 -12.48
C TRP A 179 6.83 -21.50 -12.03
N VAL A 180 6.16 -20.78 -11.17
CA VAL A 180 6.75 -19.65 -10.45
C VAL A 180 6.61 -19.85 -8.96
N LYS A 181 7.68 -19.58 -8.22
CA LYS A 181 7.65 -19.48 -6.77
C LYS A 181 7.13 -18.10 -6.39
N VAL A 182 6.11 -18.06 -5.57
CA VAL A 182 5.42 -16.82 -5.19
C VAL A 182 5.32 -16.71 -3.67
N ALA A 183 5.29 -15.46 -3.17
CA ALA A 183 4.87 -15.15 -1.83
C ALA A 183 3.35 -14.86 -1.86
N VAL A 184 2.59 -15.58 -1.02
CA VAL A 184 1.14 -15.38 -0.85
C VAL A 184 0.89 -14.33 0.23
N ASP A 185 1.68 -14.40 1.30
CA ASP A 185 1.74 -13.42 2.40
C ASP A 185 3.16 -13.45 3.00
N ASP A 186 3.36 -12.76 4.13
CA ASP A 186 4.68 -12.64 4.77
C ASP A 186 5.26 -13.99 5.24
N ASP A 187 4.41 -15.00 5.46
CA ASP A 187 4.78 -16.28 6.06
C ASP A 187 4.62 -17.48 5.10
N VAL A 188 3.92 -17.31 3.96
CA VAL A 188 3.57 -18.41 3.06
C VAL A 188 4.17 -18.19 1.68
N GLU A 189 5.14 -19.03 1.33
CA GLU A 189 5.72 -19.13 -0.01
C GLU A 189 5.37 -20.46 -0.65
N GLY A 190 5.16 -20.50 -1.95
CA GLY A 190 4.88 -21.72 -2.67
C GLY A 190 4.94 -21.56 -4.19
N TYR A 191 4.53 -22.59 -4.91
CA TYR A 191 4.62 -22.65 -6.36
C TYR A 191 3.24 -22.61 -7.00
N VAL A 192 3.09 -21.79 -8.04
CA VAL A 192 1.92 -21.76 -8.93
C VAL A 192 2.33 -22.04 -10.36
N SER A 193 1.45 -22.71 -11.14
CA SER A 193 1.72 -22.96 -12.56
C SER A 193 1.51 -21.71 -13.38
N LYS A 194 2.46 -21.38 -14.27
CA LYS A 194 2.38 -20.26 -15.23
C LYS A 194 1.20 -20.34 -16.20
N GLU A 195 0.61 -21.51 -16.36
CA GLU A 195 -0.59 -21.66 -17.18
C GLU A 195 -1.75 -20.79 -16.66
N TYR A 196 -1.81 -20.57 -15.34
CA TYR A 196 -2.91 -19.89 -14.65
C TYR A 196 -2.59 -18.46 -14.18
N VAL A 197 -1.40 -17.97 -14.47
CA VAL A 197 -0.98 -16.61 -14.10
C VAL A 197 -0.39 -15.87 -15.29
N ASP A 198 -0.53 -14.56 -15.28
CA ASP A 198 0.20 -13.65 -16.13
C ASP A 198 1.33 -13.02 -15.30
N CYS A 199 2.58 -13.12 -15.79
CA CYS A 199 3.75 -12.60 -15.10
C CYS A 199 4.19 -11.30 -15.76
N ASP A 200 4.25 -10.22 -14.98
CA ASP A 200 4.68 -8.90 -15.40
C ASP A 200 5.59 -8.27 -14.34
N THR A 201 6.44 -7.32 -14.76
CA THR A 201 7.23 -6.52 -13.82
C THR A 201 6.51 -5.21 -13.55
N GLU A 202 6.07 -5.03 -12.30
CA GLU A 202 5.45 -3.81 -11.83
C GLU A 202 6.50 -2.83 -11.29
N PHE A 203 6.18 -1.56 -11.38
CA PHE A 203 7.04 -0.47 -10.92
C PHE A 203 6.21 0.49 -10.07
N VAL A 204 6.88 1.19 -9.17
CA VAL A 204 6.27 2.34 -8.51
C VAL A 204 5.98 3.42 -9.56
N GLU A 205 4.81 4.00 -9.49
CA GLU A 205 4.32 5.03 -10.40
C GLU A 205 4.24 6.39 -9.69
N ALA A 206 4.00 7.44 -10.46
CA ALA A 206 3.81 8.78 -9.93
C ALA A 206 2.55 8.87 -9.06
N GLU A 207 2.62 9.71 -8.05
CA GLU A 207 1.49 10.06 -7.21
C GLU A 207 0.91 11.41 -7.69
N SER A 208 -0.41 11.47 -7.93
CA SER A 208 -1.08 12.73 -8.23
C SER A 208 -1.16 13.62 -6.98
N VAL A 209 -1.37 14.92 -7.17
CA VAL A 209 -1.58 15.85 -6.04
C VAL A 209 -2.77 15.41 -5.19
N GLU A 210 -3.85 14.94 -5.85
CA GLU A 210 -5.05 14.47 -5.16
C GLU A 210 -4.78 13.20 -4.33
N GLN A 211 -4.03 12.25 -4.88
CA GLN A 211 -3.61 11.04 -4.15
C GLN A 211 -2.71 11.37 -2.96
N ALA A 212 -1.75 12.29 -3.13
CA ALA A 212 -0.87 12.75 -2.06
C ALA A 212 -1.65 13.42 -0.92
N GLU A 213 -2.60 14.28 -1.25
CA GLU A 213 -3.47 14.92 -0.26
C GLU A 213 -4.38 13.92 0.46
N ALA A 214 -4.95 12.96 -0.28
CA ALA A 214 -5.78 11.90 0.29
C ALA A 214 -4.98 11.00 1.24
N ARG A 215 -3.76 10.63 0.85
CA ARG A 215 -2.86 9.83 1.69
C ARG A 215 -2.48 10.59 2.98
N LYS A 216 -2.11 11.86 2.86
CA LYS A 216 -1.81 12.72 4.01
C LYS A 216 -3.00 12.83 4.97
N ALA A 217 -4.21 12.99 4.43
CA ALA A 217 -5.42 13.01 5.25
C ALA A 217 -5.67 11.67 5.96
N ALA A 218 -5.44 10.54 5.26
CA ALA A 218 -5.59 9.22 5.85
C ALA A 218 -4.57 8.95 6.98
N VAL A 219 -3.31 9.37 6.81
CA VAL A 219 -2.28 9.30 7.87
C VAL A 219 -2.72 10.11 9.08
N GLN A 220 -3.21 11.33 8.88
CA GLN A 220 -3.68 12.19 9.96
C GLN A 220 -4.88 11.58 10.69
N GLU A 221 -5.85 11.02 9.96
CA GLU A 221 -7.03 10.36 10.55
C GLU A 221 -6.61 9.15 11.40
N ALA A 222 -5.69 8.32 10.91
CA ALA A 222 -5.18 7.19 11.66
C ALA A 222 -4.42 7.62 12.93
N LEU A 223 -3.64 8.71 12.84
CA LEU A 223 -2.92 9.27 13.99
C LEU A 223 -3.87 9.88 15.02
N ASP A 224 -4.90 10.60 14.60
CA ASP A 224 -5.92 11.16 15.50
C ASP A 224 -6.67 10.05 16.24
N LYS A 225 -7.02 8.98 15.53
CA LYS A 225 -7.64 7.78 16.10
C LYS A 225 -6.72 7.10 17.13
N ALA A 226 -5.43 6.95 16.81
CA ALA A 226 -4.45 6.39 17.74
C ALA A 226 -4.36 7.23 19.03
N THR A 227 -4.28 8.55 18.89
CA THR A 227 -4.22 9.49 20.02
C THR A 227 -5.49 9.40 20.88
N GLN A 228 -6.66 9.37 20.28
CA GLN A 228 -7.93 9.23 20.99
C GLN A 228 -8.01 7.91 21.78
N MET A 229 -7.58 6.81 21.18
CA MET A 229 -7.57 5.50 21.85
C MET A 229 -6.53 5.43 22.97
N GLN A 230 -5.38 6.07 22.81
CA GLN A 230 -4.38 6.23 23.86
C GLN A 230 -4.95 6.99 25.06
N GLU A 231 -5.62 8.10 24.84
CA GLU A 231 -6.29 8.87 25.90
C GLU A 231 -7.36 8.04 26.62
N ALA A 232 -8.13 7.24 25.87
CA ALA A 232 -9.12 6.31 26.43
C ALA A 232 -8.46 5.23 27.31
N ALA A 233 -7.32 4.69 26.89
CA ALA A 233 -6.55 3.73 27.68
C ALA A 233 -6.10 4.33 29.03
N TYR A 234 -5.56 5.54 29.03
CA TYR A 234 -5.19 6.24 30.26
C TYR A 234 -6.38 6.56 31.14
N ALA A 235 -7.52 6.94 30.56
CA ALA A 235 -8.74 7.21 31.32
C ALA A 235 -9.26 5.93 32.01
N ALA A 236 -9.28 4.80 31.31
CA ALA A 236 -9.69 3.51 31.86
C ALA A 236 -8.75 3.01 32.95
N MET A 237 -7.44 3.18 32.81
CA MET A 237 -6.45 2.88 33.83
C MET A 237 -6.69 3.70 35.11
N ASN A 238 -6.97 4.99 34.98
CA ASN A 238 -7.28 5.86 36.12
C ASN A 238 -8.60 5.47 36.80
N ALA A 239 -9.52 4.86 36.08
CA ALA A 239 -10.78 4.32 36.62
C ALA A 239 -10.63 2.91 37.21
N ALA A 240 -9.43 2.32 37.15
CA ALA A 240 -9.12 0.94 37.54
C ALA A 240 -9.92 -0.12 36.76
N ASP A 241 -10.18 0.16 35.45
CA ASP A 241 -10.77 -0.79 34.52
C ASP A 241 -9.68 -1.32 33.56
N GLY A 242 -9.03 -2.40 34.00
CA GLY A 242 -7.91 -3.00 33.23
C GLY A 242 -8.33 -3.59 31.91
N ASN A 243 -9.54 -4.14 31.80
CA ASN A 243 -10.03 -4.71 30.56
C ASN A 243 -10.28 -3.65 29.48
N GLU A 244 -10.94 -2.54 29.88
CA GLU A 244 -11.16 -1.42 28.95
C GLU A 244 -9.85 -0.73 28.58
N ALA A 245 -8.91 -0.59 29.52
CA ALA A 245 -7.59 -0.03 29.26
C ALA A 245 -6.79 -0.89 28.25
N ALA A 246 -6.79 -2.22 28.41
CA ALA A 246 -6.13 -3.13 27.49
C ALA A 246 -6.75 -3.07 26.09
N TYR A 247 -8.07 -3.07 26.00
CA TYR A 247 -8.78 -2.95 24.72
C TYR A 247 -8.45 -1.64 23.98
N ALA A 248 -8.50 -0.51 24.71
CA ALA A 248 -8.18 0.80 24.12
C ALA A 248 -6.71 0.89 23.68
N ALA A 249 -5.77 0.32 24.44
CA ALA A 249 -4.36 0.28 24.06
C ALA A 249 -4.13 -0.58 22.81
N ASP A 250 -4.82 -1.71 22.66
CA ASP A 250 -4.74 -2.55 21.45
C ASP A 250 -5.28 -1.81 20.21
N GLN A 251 -6.39 -1.05 20.37
CA GLN A 251 -6.92 -0.22 19.29
C GLN A 251 -5.96 0.92 18.91
N ALA A 252 -5.29 1.54 19.88
CA ALA A 252 -4.27 2.56 19.61
C ALA A 252 -3.08 1.97 18.83
N ASN A 253 -2.59 0.79 19.21
CA ASN A 253 -1.53 0.11 18.50
C ASN A 253 -1.92 -0.26 17.06
N ALA A 254 -3.15 -0.71 16.83
CA ALA A 254 -3.66 -1.00 15.48
C ALA A 254 -3.72 0.26 14.61
N ALA A 255 -4.23 1.37 15.15
CA ALA A 255 -4.29 2.65 14.43
C ALA A 255 -2.89 3.22 14.12
N LEU A 256 -1.93 3.06 15.05
CA LEU A 256 -0.53 3.44 14.81
C LEU A 256 0.14 2.59 13.72
N ALA A 257 -0.17 1.29 13.68
CA ALA A 257 0.34 0.42 12.62
C ALA A 257 -0.21 0.85 11.24
N GLU A 258 -1.50 1.21 11.17
CA GLU A 258 -2.13 1.75 9.97
C GLU A 258 -1.47 3.09 9.54
N ALA A 259 -1.28 4.02 10.47
CA ALA A 259 -0.63 5.30 10.19
C ALA A 259 0.81 5.11 9.69
N LYS A 260 1.58 4.20 10.28
CA LYS A 260 2.94 3.87 9.84
C LYS A 260 2.97 3.26 8.45
N MET A 261 2.04 2.37 8.13
CA MET A 261 1.95 1.76 6.82
C MET A 261 1.66 2.82 5.74
N LEU A 262 0.69 3.70 5.98
CA LEU A 262 0.34 4.77 5.05
C LEU A 262 1.46 5.80 4.86
N ALA A 263 2.24 6.08 5.91
CA ALA A 263 3.38 7.01 5.84
C ALA A 263 4.62 6.39 5.20
N SER A 264 4.86 5.08 5.39
CA SER A 264 6.10 4.41 4.96
C SER A 264 6.16 4.08 3.47
N GLU A 265 5.04 4.06 2.76
CA GLU A 265 5.02 3.82 1.31
C GLU A 265 5.74 4.92 0.51
N GLN A 266 6.00 6.07 1.13
CA GLN A 266 6.62 7.24 0.50
C GLN A 266 7.62 7.91 1.46
N GLU A 267 8.74 7.24 1.76
CA GLU A 267 9.76 7.68 2.72
C GLU A 267 10.33 9.09 2.46
N TYR A 268 10.11 9.66 1.28
CA TYR A 268 10.72 10.90 0.82
C TYR A 268 9.75 12.10 0.75
N ASP A 269 8.56 12.00 1.34
CA ASP A 269 7.64 13.12 1.35
C ASP A 269 7.80 13.97 2.62
N TYR A 270 8.43 15.12 2.50
CA TYR A 270 8.62 16.08 3.61
C TYR A 270 7.30 16.52 4.27
N GLU A 271 6.20 16.53 3.53
CA GLU A 271 4.91 16.91 4.08
C GLU A 271 4.39 15.86 5.07
N ILE A 272 4.86 14.62 4.96
CA ILE A 272 4.54 13.51 5.86
C ILE A 272 5.58 13.33 6.95
N GLN A 273 6.77 13.91 6.81
CA GLN A 273 7.84 13.78 7.81
C GLN A 273 7.38 14.26 9.19
N ASP A 274 6.68 15.37 9.25
CA ASP A 274 6.13 15.93 10.50
C ASP A 274 5.10 14.97 11.14
N LEU A 275 4.29 14.30 10.33
CA LEU A 275 3.36 13.26 10.79
C LEU A 275 4.11 12.00 11.26
N THR A 276 5.18 11.63 10.61
CA THR A 276 6.02 10.48 11.00
C THR A 276 6.65 10.70 12.38
N ASP A 277 7.12 11.92 12.66
CA ASP A 277 7.66 12.28 13.97
C ASP A 277 6.57 12.24 15.06
N GLN A 278 5.35 12.70 14.75
CA GLN A 278 4.20 12.60 15.64
C GLN A 278 3.80 11.13 15.89
N ILE A 279 3.79 10.29 14.85
CA ILE A 279 3.55 8.85 14.97
C ILE A 279 4.55 8.21 15.94
N ALA A 280 5.84 8.55 15.82
CA ALA A 280 6.88 8.02 16.69
C ALA A 280 6.67 8.43 18.17
N TYR A 281 6.26 9.68 18.39
CA TYR A 281 5.96 10.20 19.73
C TYR A 281 4.74 9.48 20.36
N VAL A 282 3.62 9.40 19.63
CA VAL A 282 2.41 8.70 20.09
C VAL A 282 2.68 7.21 20.30
N ALA A 283 3.50 6.58 19.45
CA ALA A 283 3.89 5.17 19.59
C ALA A 283 4.64 4.89 20.89
N GLN A 284 5.51 5.79 21.30
CA GLN A 284 6.25 5.64 22.55
C GLN A 284 5.29 5.65 23.76
N ASP A 285 4.40 6.61 23.81
CA ASP A 285 3.42 6.74 24.90
C ASP A 285 2.41 5.58 24.90
N THR A 286 1.94 5.16 23.72
CA THR A 286 1.02 4.02 23.60
C THR A 286 1.66 2.72 24.06
N SER A 287 2.96 2.53 23.82
CA SER A 287 3.71 1.38 24.32
C SER A 287 3.71 1.33 25.85
N VAL A 288 3.90 2.47 26.52
CA VAL A 288 3.83 2.57 27.99
C VAL A 288 2.40 2.27 28.50
N ALA A 289 1.38 2.86 27.86
CA ALA A 289 -0.02 2.63 28.22
C ALA A 289 -0.41 1.15 28.05
N SER A 290 0.07 0.50 26.99
CA SER A 290 -0.19 -0.92 26.70
C SER A 290 0.39 -1.83 27.80
N VAL A 291 1.65 -1.57 28.26
CA VAL A 291 2.27 -2.36 29.33
C VAL A 291 1.49 -2.20 30.64
N TRP A 292 1.13 -0.99 31.02
CA TRP A 292 0.37 -0.75 32.24
C TRP A 292 -1.04 -1.31 32.18
N ALA A 293 -1.71 -1.25 31.02
CA ALA A 293 -3.03 -1.85 30.83
C ALA A 293 -2.99 -3.37 31.00
N GLN A 294 -1.96 -4.04 30.49
CA GLN A 294 -1.76 -5.49 30.68
C GLN A 294 -1.50 -5.85 32.15
N GLU A 295 -0.71 -5.05 32.87
CA GLU A 295 -0.47 -5.25 34.29
C GLU A 295 -1.76 -5.07 35.12
N ALA A 296 -2.57 -4.05 34.80
CA ALA A 296 -3.85 -3.81 35.46
C ALA A 296 -4.85 -4.96 35.20
N GLN A 297 -4.93 -5.44 33.97
CA GLN A 297 -5.77 -6.58 33.61
C GLN A 297 -5.36 -7.87 34.37
N ALA A 298 -4.06 -8.16 34.40
CA ALA A 298 -3.53 -9.33 35.10
C ALA A 298 -3.86 -9.26 36.64
N GLU A 299 -3.81 -8.06 37.24
CA GLU A 299 -4.18 -7.87 38.64
C GLU A 299 -5.68 -8.08 38.89
N GLU A 300 -6.55 -7.58 38.00
CA GLU A 300 -7.99 -7.84 38.09
C GLU A 300 -8.33 -9.33 37.97
N GLU A 301 -7.69 -10.04 37.02
CA GLU A 301 -7.85 -11.48 36.86
C GLU A 301 -7.40 -12.25 38.13
N ARG A 302 -6.28 -11.80 38.75
CA ARG A 302 -5.78 -12.38 39.98
C ARG A 302 -6.77 -12.20 41.13
N ILE A 303 -7.31 -10.98 41.31
CA ILE A 303 -8.30 -10.67 42.35
C ILE A 303 -9.58 -11.47 42.14
N ALA A 304 -10.05 -11.58 40.89
CA ALA A 304 -11.24 -12.36 40.54
C ALA A 304 -11.05 -13.86 40.86
N ALA A 305 -9.87 -14.41 40.50
CA ALA A 305 -9.53 -15.80 40.80
C ALA A 305 -9.45 -16.09 42.30
N GLU A 306 -8.88 -15.17 43.07
CA GLU A 306 -8.75 -15.29 44.52
C GLU A 306 -10.12 -15.28 45.22
N LYS A 307 -11.02 -14.37 44.78
CA LYS A 307 -12.41 -14.30 45.24
C LYS A 307 -13.19 -15.59 44.89
N ALA A 308 -13.07 -16.10 43.69
CA ALA A 308 -13.72 -17.32 43.27
C ALA A 308 -13.22 -18.54 44.08
N ALA A 309 -11.93 -18.58 44.40
CA ALA A 309 -11.35 -19.64 45.24
C ALA A 309 -11.88 -19.55 46.69
N GLN A 310 -12.04 -18.34 47.22
CA GLN A 310 -12.62 -18.15 48.54
C GLN A 310 -14.10 -18.57 48.62
N GLU A 311 -14.90 -18.17 47.63
CA GLU A 311 -16.30 -18.57 47.52
C GLU A 311 -16.46 -20.10 47.40
N ALA A 312 -15.59 -20.75 46.67
CA ALA A 312 -15.56 -22.20 46.52
C ALA A 312 -15.21 -22.90 47.86
N ALA A 313 -14.24 -22.38 48.60
CA ALA A 313 -13.85 -22.90 49.89
C ALA A 313 -14.98 -22.74 50.95
N GLU A 314 -15.67 -21.60 50.94
CA GLU A 314 -16.82 -21.38 51.82
C GLU A 314 -17.99 -22.32 51.50
N ALA A 315 -18.27 -22.55 50.20
CA ALA A 315 -19.30 -23.48 49.75
C ALA A 315 -18.97 -24.92 50.14
N GLN A 316 -17.71 -25.32 50.05
CA GLN A 316 -17.26 -26.67 50.47
C GLN A 316 -17.39 -26.84 52.00
N ALA A 317 -16.97 -25.85 52.76
CA ALA A 317 -17.12 -25.87 54.24
C ALA A 317 -18.59 -25.95 54.67
N ALA A 318 -19.49 -25.19 54.02
CA ALA A 318 -20.93 -25.29 54.25
C ALA A 318 -21.53 -26.63 53.89
N ALA A 319 -21.09 -27.28 52.84
CA ALA A 319 -21.51 -28.64 52.45
C ALA A 319 -21.06 -29.70 53.46
N GLU A 320 -19.81 -29.60 53.95
CA GLU A 320 -19.28 -30.46 54.98
C GLU A 320 -20.03 -30.30 56.31
N ALA A 321 -20.39 -29.07 56.70
CA ALA A 321 -21.16 -28.81 57.88
C ALA A 321 -22.62 -29.34 57.81
N GLN A 322 -23.21 -29.50 56.64
CA GLN A 322 -24.53 -30.10 56.43
C GLN A 322 -24.51 -31.64 56.39
N ALA A 323 -23.35 -32.24 56.13
CA ALA A 323 -23.17 -33.66 56.05
C ALA A 323 -22.79 -34.31 57.41
N ALA A 324 -22.43 -33.51 58.41
CA ALA A 324 -22.08 -33.92 59.78
C ALA A 324 -23.28 -33.83 60.73
#